data_e25e20510079cdd9714420c38547793a
#
_entry.id   e25e20510079cdd9714420c38547793a
#
_cell.length_a   1.000
_cell.length_b   1.000
_cell.length_c   1.000
_cell.angle_alpha   90.00
_cell.angle_beta   90.00
_cell.angle_gamma   90.00
#
_symmetry.space_group_name_H-M   'P 1'
#
loop_
_entity.id
_entity.type
_entity.pdbx_description
1 polymer ?
#
loop_
_entity_poly.entity_id
_entity_poly.type
_entity_poly.pdbx_seq_one_letter_code
_entity_poly.pdbx_strand_id
1 'polypeptide(L)'
;MKPALIGMAIGCAIGLPAAAEPAAPPTGNWNFRALLDGKPIGRHRFSVSGQGDERTVVSAADFAVRFLGITAYRYHHEATEQWRGECLASLNSTTDDDGNRSRVHAEQDGDAFVVKASAAAETVKGCVMSFAYWNPAIQTQTRLLNAQTGKLEAVQVQRAGSEPVEVRGKTVAATGLRITGPAQPITVWYSSQGEWIGLDSTVAGGRKLSYRLQ
;
A
#
# COMPACT_ATOMS: atom_id res chain seq x y z
N MET A 1 -23.81 -36.63 68.55
CA MET A 1 -22.68 -36.61 67.62
C MET A 1 -23.24 -36.13 66.27
N LYS A 2 -22.90 -34.89 65.81
CA LYS A 2 -23.30 -34.29 64.49
C LYS A 2 -22.09 -34.29 63.58
N PRO A 3 -22.20 -34.75 62.34
CA PRO A 3 -21.10 -34.57 61.38
C PRO A 3 -21.12 -33.16 60.73
N ALA A 4 -19.94 -32.55 60.65
CA ALA A 4 -19.73 -31.29 59.96
C ALA A 4 -19.58 -31.51 58.45
N LEU A 5 -20.35 -30.79 57.64
CA LEU A 5 -20.20 -30.69 56.16
C LEU A 5 -19.17 -29.62 55.81
N ILE A 6 -18.09 -30.05 55.19
CA ILE A 6 -17.06 -29.16 54.61
C ILE A 6 -17.54 -28.82 53.20
N GLY A 7 -17.94 -27.59 53.00
CA GLY A 7 -18.24 -27.04 51.67
C GLY A 7 -16.96 -26.65 50.92
N MET A 8 -16.71 -27.31 49.80
CA MET A 8 -15.61 -27.04 48.89
C MET A 8 -16.07 -25.99 47.86
N ALA A 9 -15.62 -24.74 47.98
CA ALA A 9 -15.88 -23.68 47.02
C ALA A 9 -14.93 -23.83 45.82
N ILE A 10 -15.48 -24.19 44.65
CA ILE A 10 -14.75 -24.20 43.36
C ILE A 10 -14.78 -22.79 42.81
N GLY A 11 -13.65 -22.07 42.92
CA GLY A 11 -13.46 -20.78 42.25
C GLY A 11 -13.25 -20.97 40.76
N CYS A 12 -14.23 -20.59 39.90
CA CYS A 12 -14.05 -20.46 38.49
C CYS A 12 -13.24 -19.18 38.19
N ALA A 13 -11.96 -19.32 37.85
CA ALA A 13 -11.18 -18.24 37.29
C ALA A 13 -11.61 -18.02 35.83
N ILE A 14 -12.33 -16.94 35.56
CA ILE A 14 -12.67 -16.50 34.20
C ILE A 14 -11.42 -15.83 33.65
N GLY A 15 -10.66 -16.54 32.81
CA GLY A 15 -9.56 -15.98 32.04
C GLY A 15 -10.11 -15.00 30.98
N LEU A 16 -9.80 -13.72 31.10
CA LEU A 16 -10.07 -12.75 30.05
C LEU A 16 -9.24 -13.12 28.83
N PRO A 17 -9.83 -13.15 27.61
CA PRO A 17 -9.05 -13.33 26.39
C PRO A 17 -8.05 -12.16 26.25
N ALA A 18 -6.77 -12.47 26.12
CA ALA A 18 -5.77 -11.49 25.76
C ALA A 18 -6.14 -10.89 24.40
N ALA A 19 -6.27 -9.57 24.33
CA ALA A 19 -6.42 -8.88 23.04
C ALA A 19 -5.19 -9.21 22.19
N ALA A 20 -5.39 -9.76 20.99
CA ALA A 20 -4.30 -10.01 20.07
C ALA A 20 -3.66 -8.65 19.71
N GLU A 21 -2.38 -8.52 19.97
CA GLU A 21 -1.60 -7.36 19.52
C GLU A 21 -1.71 -7.25 18.00
N PRO A 22 -1.91 -6.04 17.43
CA PRO A 22 -1.95 -5.87 15.98
C PRO A 22 -0.62 -6.38 15.40
N ALA A 23 -0.72 -7.26 14.40
CA ALA A 23 0.45 -7.81 13.74
C ALA A 23 1.29 -6.67 13.13
N ALA A 24 2.60 -6.68 13.41
CA ALA A 24 3.51 -5.70 12.84
C ALA A 24 3.39 -5.71 11.29
N PRO A 25 3.43 -4.55 10.62
CA PRO A 25 3.38 -4.47 9.18
C PRO A 25 4.44 -5.35 8.51
N PRO A 26 4.14 -6.02 7.40
CA PRO A 26 5.06 -6.97 6.78
C PRO A 26 6.33 -6.28 6.29
N THR A 27 7.45 -7.01 6.32
CA THR A 27 8.70 -6.66 5.62
C THR A 27 8.86 -7.59 4.43
N GLY A 28 9.55 -7.15 3.37
CA GLY A 28 9.76 -7.99 2.19
C GLY A 28 10.12 -7.21 0.94
N ASN A 29 10.23 -7.95 -0.15
CA ASN A 29 10.51 -7.40 -1.47
C ASN A 29 9.43 -7.83 -2.45
N TRP A 30 8.88 -6.87 -3.18
CA TRP A 30 7.91 -7.10 -4.25
C TRP A 30 8.48 -6.62 -5.56
N ASN A 31 8.49 -7.48 -6.56
CA ASN A 31 8.94 -7.16 -7.91
C ASN A 31 7.77 -7.42 -8.87
N PHE A 32 7.10 -6.37 -9.29
CA PHE A 32 5.95 -6.46 -10.19
C PHE A 32 6.37 -6.25 -11.63
N ARG A 33 5.87 -7.12 -12.52
CA ARG A 33 5.78 -6.83 -13.94
C ARG A 33 4.59 -5.90 -14.17
N ALA A 34 4.84 -4.75 -14.80
CA ALA A 34 3.79 -3.85 -15.25
C ALA A 34 3.36 -4.20 -16.67
N LEU A 35 2.06 -4.31 -16.89
CA LEU A 35 1.45 -4.61 -18.18
C LEU A 35 0.44 -3.54 -18.54
N LEU A 36 0.39 -3.16 -19.81
CA LEU A 36 -0.64 -2.28 -20.38
C LEU A 36 -1.39 -3.05 -21.46
N ASP A 37 -2.70 -3.27 -21.25
CA ASP A 37 -3.54 -4.16 -22.07
C ASP A 37 -2.90 -5.55 -22.27
N GLY A 38 -2.34 -6.13 -21.19
CA GLY A 38 -1.67 -7.42 -21.19
C GLY A 38 -0.25 -7.43 -21.76
N LYS A 39 0.24 -6.32 -22.34
CA LYS A 39 1.60 -6.23 -22.89
C LYS A 39 2.58 -5.69 -21.85
N PRO A 40 3.73 -6.34 -21.60
CA PRO A 40 4.74 -5.84 -20.67
C PRO A 40 5.25 -4.45 -21.08
N ILE A 41 5.27 -3.53 -20.12
CA ILE A 41 5.79 -2.16 -20.32
C ILE A 41 6.93 -1.83 -19.35
N GLY A 42 7.20 -2.67 -18.34
CA GLY A 42 8.28 -2.43 -17.38
C GLY A 42 8.07 -3.13 -16.06
N ARG A 43 8.63 -2.54 -15.01
CA ARG A 43 8.64 -3.11 -13.65
C ARG A 43 8.40 -2.03 -12.61
N HIS A 44 7.82 -2.44 -11.47
CA HIS A 44 7.75 -1.66 -10.25
C HIS A 44 8.25 -2.52 -9.10
N ARG A 45 9.26 -2.05 -8.40
CA ARG A 45 9.89 -2.76 -7.28
C ARG A 45 9.60 -2.03 -5.97
N PHE A 46 9.38 -2.78 -4.92
CA PHE A 46 9.23 -2.28 -3.56
C PHE A 46 10.12 -3.11 -2.63
N SER A 47 10.78 -2.44 -1.72
CA SER A 47 11.50 -3.06 -0.60
C SER A 47 11.00 -2.43 0.69
N VAL A 48 10.50 -3.26 1.61
CA VAL A 48 10.08 -2.84 2.96
C VAL A 48 10.98 -3.51 3.96
N SER A 49 11.74 -2.72 4.69
CA SER A 49 12.68 -3.18 5.72
C SER A 49 12.45 -2.43 7.04
N GLY A 50 13.00 -2.93 8.14
CA GLY A 50 12.92 -2.29 9.47
C GLY A 50 12.65 -3.28 10.57
N GLN A 51 12.57 -2.78 11.81
CA GLN A 51 12.34 -3.55 13.03
C GLN A 51 11.32 -2.82 13.93
N GLY A 52 10.63 -3.58 14.78
CA GLY A 52 9.61 -3.02 15.66
C GLY A 52 8.50 -2.34 14.86
N ASP A 53 8.25 -1.08 15.14
CA ASP A 53 7.28 -0.23 14.47
C ASP A 53 7.89 0.69 13.40
N GLU A 54 9.21 0.68 13.22
CA GLU A 54 9.89 1.48 12.20
C GLU A 54 10.06 0.69 10.90
N ARG A 55 9.71 1.31 9.78
CA ARG A 55 9.87 0.76 8.43
C ARG A 55 10.48 1.79 7.49
N THR A 56 11.38 1.31 6.65
CA THR A 56 11.86 2.03 5.47
C THR A 56 11.29 1.35 4.24
N VAL A 57 10.64 2.11 3.38
CA VAL A 57 10.12 1.63 2.09
C VAL A 57 10.85 2.34 0.98
N VAL A 58 11.40 1.56 0.07
CA VAL A 58 11.99 2.07 -1.18
C VAL A 58 11.18 1.50 -2.33
N SER A 59 10.72 2.36 -3.22
CA SER A 59 10.03 1.94 -4.44
C SER A 59 10.68 2.56 -5.68
N ALA A 60 10.71 1.79 -6.77
CA ALA A 60 11.23 2.23 -8.06
C ALA A 60 10.41 1.63 -9.21
N ALA A 61 9.84 2.49 -10.04
CA ALA A 61 9.06 2.12 -11.23
C ALA A 61 9.74 2.64 -12.50
N ASP A 62 9.86 1.75 -13.49
CA ASP A 62 10.37 2.08 -14.83
C ASP A 62 9.46 1.47 -15.88
N PHE A 63 8.79 2.32 -16.69
CA PHE A 63 7.91 1.89 -17.77
C PHE A 63 8.30 2.53 -19.09
N ALA A 64 8.14 1.78 -20.16
CA ALA A 64 8.29 2.28 -21.52
C ALA A 64 7.22 1.65 -22.44
N VAL A 65 6.34 2.46 -22.98
CA VAL A 65 5.38 2.05 -24.00
C VAL A 65 6.00 2.26 -25.36
N ARG A 66 6.06 1.18 -26.17
CA ARG A 66 6.63 1.22 -27.52
C ARG A 66 5.55 0.96 -28.56
N PHE A 67 5.62 1.69 -29.65
CA PHE A 67 4.80 1.51 -30.83
C PHE A 67 5.68 1.50 -32.07
N LEU A 68 5.59 0.43 -32.87
CA LEU A 68 6.42 0.20 -34.06
C LEU A 68 7.95 0.39 -33.81
N GLY A 69 8.42 -0.08 -32.64
CA GLY A 69 9.84 0.02 -32.27
C GLY A 69 10.25 1.38 -31.68
N ILE A 70 9.40 2.39 -31.73
CA ILE A 70 9.64 3.73 -31.19
C ILE A 70 9.06 3.81 -29.78
N THR A 71 9.81 4.39 -28.84
CA THR A 71 9.29 4.69 -27.50
C THR A 71 8.34 5.88 -27.59
N ALA A 72 7.05 5.62 -27.34
CA ALA A 72 5.99 6.61 -27.38
C ALA A 72 5.67 7.24 -26.03
N TYR A 73 6.12 6.61 -24.92
CA TYR A 73 5.90 7.11 -23.56
C TYR A 73 6.93 6.49 -22.63
N ARG A 74 7.44 7.27 -21.69
CA ARG A 74 8.34 6.82 -20.61
C ARG A 74 7.81 7.30 -19.26
N TYR A 75 7.99 6.47 -18.26
CA TYR A 75 7.68 6.79 -16.88
C TYR A 75 8.78 6.29 -15.97
N HIS A 76 9.28 7.15 -15.12
CA HIS A 76 10.22 6.81 -14.06
C HIS A 76 9.74 7.41 -12.74
N HIS A 77 9.70 6.61 -11.68
CA HIS A 77 9.33 7.06 -10.35
C HIS A 77 10.18 6.36 -9.31
N GLU A 78 10.72 7.14 -8.38
CA GLU A 78 11.41 6.64 -7.21
C GLU A 78 10.83 7.30 -5.97
N ALA A 79 10.66 6.52 -4.90
CA ALA A 79 10.27 7.04 -3.59
C ALA A 79 11.00 6.32 -2.47
N THR A 80 11.31 7.08 -1.42
CA THR A 80 11.77 6.55 -0.13
C THR A 80 10.85 7.09 0.95
N GLU A 81 10.30 6.19 1.75
CA GLU A 81 9.39 6.49 2.84
C GLU A 81 9.96 5.96 4.16
N GLN A 82 9.82 6.76 5.22
CA GLN A 82 10.05 6.33 6.60
C GLN A 82 8.71 6.25 7.31
N TRP A 83 8.50 5.17 8.04
CA TRP A 83 7.25 4.89 8.74
C TRP A 83 7.50 4.65 10.22
N ARG A 84 6.54 5.06 11.04
CA ARG A 84 6.47 4.69 12.46
C ARG A 84 5.06 4.15 12.74
N GLY A 85 4.97 2.84 13.00
CA GLY A 85 3.71 2.14 13.03
C GLY A 85 2.96 2.23 11.70
N GLU A 86 1.74 2.75 11.74
CA GLU A 86 0.89 2.94 10.56
C GLU A 86 1.03 4.34 9.94
N CYS A 87 1.86 5.21 10.53
CA CYS A 87 1.99 6.61 10.11
C CYS A 87 3.29 6.83 9.33
N LEU A 88 3.17 7.56 8.25
CA LEU A 88 4.30 8.07 7.50
C LEU A 88 5.05 9.11 8.34
N ALA A 89 6.35 8.92 8.54
CA ALA A 89 7.23 9.87 9.23
C ALA A 89 7.90 10.82 8.21
N SER A 90 8.30 10.29 7.04
CA SER A 90 8.76 11.12 5.93
C SER A 90 8.57 10.42 4.59
N LEU A 91 8.53 11.22 3.52
CA LEU A 91 8.47 10.77 2.13
C LEU A 91 9.34 11.69 1.27
N ASN A 92 10.19 11.09 0.44
CA ASN A 92 10.92 11.77 -0.62
C ASN A 92 10.67 11.01 -1.92
N SER A 93 10.21 11.71 -2.96
CA SER A 93 9.99 11.09 -4.25
C SER A 93 10.36 12.01 -5.41
N THR A 94 10.67 11.36 -6.54
CA THR A 94 10.83 11.99 -7.84
C THR A 94 10.05 11.22 -8.87
N THR A 95 9.38 11.92 -9.77
CA THR A 95 8.64 11.34 -10.89
C THR A 95 9.04 12.05 -12.17
N ASP A 96 9.29 11.30 -13.23
CA ASP A 96 9.40 11.78 -14.60
C ASP A 96 8.32 11.07 -15.42
N ASP A 97 7.25 11.78 -15.74
CA ASP A 97 6.11 11.30 -16.50
C ASP A 97 6.18 11.89 -17.90
N ASP A 98 6.88 11.18 -18.80
CA ASP A 98 7.11 11.56 -20.19
C ASP A 98 7.69 12.98 -20.34
N GLY A 99 8.69 13.29 -19.49
CA GLY A 99 9.34 14.61 -19.44
C GLY A 99 8.71 15.58 -18.44
N ASN A 100 7.50 15.30 -17.91
CA ASN A 100 6.90 16.09 -16.84
C ASN A 100 7.48 15.67 -15.50
N ARG A 101 8.34 16.50 -14.93
CA ARG A 101 9.05 16.19 -13.70
C ARG A 101 8.36 16.77 -12.49
N SER A 102 8.18 15.94 -11.44
CA SER A 102 7.70 16.36 -10.14
C SER A 102 8.58 15.83 -9.01
N ARG A 103 8.53 16.51 -7.87
CA ARG A 103 9.18 16.08 -6.63
C ARG A 103 8.22 16.31 -5.48
N VAL A 104 8.22 15.37 -4.55
CA VAL A 104 7.48 15.50 -3.29
C VAL A 104 8.47 15.27 -2.16
N HIS A 105 8.46 16.19 -1.22
CA HIS A 105 9.12 16.04 0.08
C HIS A 105 8.06 16.23 1.16
N ALA A 106 7.94 15.27 2.06
CA ALA A 106 6.99 15.37 3.15
C ALA A 106 7.59 14.80 4.42
N GLU A 107 7.29 15.42 5.55
CA GLU A 107 7.86 15.04 6.85
C GLU A 107 6.93 15.41 8.01
N GLN A 108 7.04 14.64 9.09
CA GLN A 108 6.40 14.96 10.36
C GLN A 108 7.16 16.12 11.02
N ASP A 109 6.43 17.18 11.37
CA ASP A 109 6.93 18.35 12.10
C ASP A 109 5.99 18.61 13.31
N GLY A 110 6.41 18.16 14.47
CA GLY A 110 5.57 18.15 15.68
C GLY A 110 4.29 17.34 15.45
N ASP A 111 3.13 17.99 15.65
CA ASP A 111 1.80 17.37 15.48
C ASP A 111 1.28 17.47 14.04
N ALA A 112 2.05 18.05 13.14
CA ALA A 112 1.67 18.25 11.75
C ALA A 112 2.54 17.43 10.81
N PHE A 113 1.95 16.99 9.69
CA PHE A 113 2.66 16.41 8.58
C PHE A 113 2.69 17.43 7.44
N VAL A 114 3.88 17.90 7.08
CA VAL A 114 4.09 18.96 6.10
C VAL A 114 4.48 18.34 4.76
N VAL A 115 3.69 18.61 3.72
CA VAL A 115 3.94 18.15 2.36
C VAL A 115 4.37 19.33 1.49
N LYS A 116 5.52 19.21 0.86
CA LYS A 116 6.05 20.16 -0.13
C LYS A 116 6.13 19.44 -1.48
N ALA A 117 5.30 19.86 -2.41
CA ALA A 117 5.30 19.35 -3.78
C ALA A 117 5.64 20.47 -4.77
N SER A 118 5.98 20.11 -6.01
CA SER A 118 6.36 21.09 -7.05
C SER A 118 5.30 22.18 -7.31
N ALA A 119 4.04 21.90 -7.02
CA ALA A 119 2.92 22.80 -7.28
C ALA A 119 2.28 23.44 -6.02
N ALA A 120 2.51 22.90 -4.81
CA ALA A 120 1.86 23.37 -3.59
C ALA A 120 2.54 22.82 -2.32
N ALA A 121 2.29 23.50 -1.19
CA ALA A 121 2.57 22.98 0.13
C ALA A 121 1.24 22.77 0.86
N GLU A 122 1.11 21.65 1.58
CA GLU A 122 -0.05 21.32 2.40
C GLU A 122 0.42 20.90 3.78
N THR A 123 -0.35 21.27 4.82
CA THR A 123 -0.09 20.84 6.20
C THR A 123 -1.29 20.06 6.70
N VAL A 124 -1.06 18.84 7.16
CA VAL A 124 -2.09 17.90 7.61
C VAL A 124 -1.84 17.55 9.07
N LYS A 125 -2.87 17.58 9.91
CA LYS A 125 -2.77 17.13 11.30
C LYS A 125 -2.97 15.62 11.40
N GLY A 126 -2.20 15.00 12.29
CA GLY A 126 -2.37 13.59 12.64
C GLY A 126 -1.60 12.64 11.72
N CYS A 127 -1.97 11.36 11.82
CA CYS A 127 -1.35 10.28 11.08
C CYS A 127 -1.70 10.36 9.58
N VAL A 128 -0.69 10.32 8.73
CA VAL A 128 -0.82 10.28 7.27
C VAL A 128 -0.31 8.93 6.76
N MET A 129 -1.01 8.34 5.80
CA MET A 129 -0.59 7.15 5.08
C MET A 129 -0.47 7.47 3.58
N SER A 130 0.54 6.95 2.91
CA SER A 130 0.64 6.96 1.45
C SER A 130 -0.20 5.83 0.83
N PHE A 131 -0.19 5.66 -0.50
CA PHE A 131 -0.78 4.48 -1.17
C PHE A 131 0.06 3.22 -0.88
N ALA A 132 0.19 2.88 0.39
CA ALA A 132 1.01 1.79 0.92
C ALA A 132 0.30 0.43 0.79
N TYR A 133 0.20 -0.10 -0.42
CA TYR A 133 -0.52 -1.37 -0.69
C TYR A 133 0.04 -2.58 0.06
N TRP A 134 1.29 -2.51 0.52
CA TRP A 134 1.93 -3.51 1.37
C TRP A 134 1.41 -3.51 2.82
N ASN A 135 0.79 -2.40 3.27
CA ASN A 135 0.34 -2.22 4.65
C ASN A 135 -1.16 -2.53 4.77
N PRO A 136 -1.57 -3.55 5.56
CA PRO A 136 -2.97 -3.90 5.73
C PRO A 136 -3.86 -2.78 6.28
N ALA A 137 -3.30 -1.81 7.03
CA ALA A 137 -4.03 -0.68 7.57
C ALA A 137 -4.60 0.27 6.49
N ILE A 138 -4.20 0.10 5.22
CA ILE A 138 -4.79 0.83 4.08
C ILE A 138 -6.31 0.60 3.98
N GLN A 139 -6.82 -0.55 4.48
CA GLN A 139 -8.23 -0.91 4.40
C GLN A 139 -9.16 0.04 5.16
N THR A 140 -8.67 0.73 6.16
CA THR A 140 -9.45 1.62 7.03
C THR A 140 -9.22 3.10 6.72
N GLN A 141 -8.40 3.40 5.72
CA GLN A 141 -8.05 4.78 5.37
C GLN A 141 -9.17 5.47 4.61
N THR A 142 -9.36 6.75 4.88
CA THR A 142 -10.27 7.65 4.15
C THR A 142 -9.53 8.71 3.34
N ARG A 143 -8.22 8.84 3.56
CA ARG A 143 -7.32 9.72 2.80
C ARG A 143 -5.97 9.04 2.64
N LEU A 144 -5.35 9.18 1.45
CA LEU A 144 -4.03 8.63 1.16
C LEU A 144 -3.18 9.69 0.45
N LEU A 145 -1.92 9.80 0.88
CA LEU A 145 -0.95 10.70 0.23
C LEU A 145 -0.45 10.06 -1.07
N ASN A 146 -0.61 10.78 -2.17
CA ASN A 146 -0.08 10.38 -3.47
C ASN A 146 1.39 10.79 -3.57
N ALA A 147 2.29 9.81 -3.58
CA ALA A 147 3.74 10.04 -3.65
C ALA A 147 4.21 10.71 -4.95
N GLN A 148 3.42 10.69 -6.02
CA GLN A 148 3.78 11.30 -7.30
C GLN A 148 3.46 12.79 -7.33
N THR A 149 2.37 13.20 -6.67
CA THR A 149 1.80 14.55 -6.79
C THR A 149 1.88 15.36 -5.49
N GLY A 150 2.05 14.70 -4.33
CA GLY A 150 1.96 15.31 -3.01
C GLY A 150 0.53 15.63 -2.57
N LYS A 151 -0.50 15.22 -3.31
CA LYS A 151 -1.89 15.43 -2.93
C LYS A 151 -2.34 14.41 -1.91
N LEU A 152 -3.06 14.88 -0.89
CA LEU A 152 -3.80 14.01 0.02
C LEU A 152 -5.18 13.74 -0.56
N GLU A 153 -5.33 12.59 -1.17
CA GLU A 153 -6.54 12.19 -1.90
C GLU A 153 -7.57 11.57 -0.95
N ALA A 154 -8.81 12.04 -1.00
CA ALA A 154 -9.92 11.37 -0.33
C ALA A 154 -10.20 10.04 -1.02
N VAL A 155 -10.31 8.96 -0.25
CA VAL A 155 -10.49 7.61 -0.78
C VAL A 155 -11.62 6.88 -0.06
N GLN A 156 -12.22 5.91 -0.78
CA GLN A 156 -13.07 4.89 -0.21
C GLN A 156 -12.45 3.53 -0.54
N VAL A 157 -12.22 2.71 0.49
CA VAL A 157 -11.66 1.37 0.35
C VAL A 157 -12.74 0.34 0.65
N GLN A 158 -12.99 -0.55 -0.30
CA GLN A 158 -14.05 -1.57 -0.22
C GLN A 158 -13.55 -2.91 -0.74
N ARG A 159 -14.12 -4.01 -0.26
CA ARG A 159 -13.84 -5.34 -0.81
C ARG A 159 -14.38 -5.43 -2.24
N ALA A 160 -13.55 -5.93 -3.17
CA ALA A 160 -13.87 -6.07 -4.59
C ALA A 160 -14.16 -7.52 -5.03
N GLY A 161 -14.39 -8.42 -4.06
CA GLY A 161 -14.58 -9.83 -4.35
C GLY A 161 -13.27 -10.62 -4.47
N SER A 162 -13.35 -11.79 -5.10
CA SER A 162 -12.19 -12.68 -5.30
C SER A 162 -12.08 -13.06 -6.77
N GLU A 163 -10.86 -13.01 -7.30
CA GLU A 163 -10.55 -13.39 -8.69
C GLU A 163 -9.25 -14.19 -8.74
N PRO A 164 -9.07 -15.01 -9.81
CA PRO A 164 -7.77 -15.65 -10.06
C PRO A 164 -6.76 -14.61 -10.59
N VAL A 165 -5.59 -14.54 -9.95
CA VAL A 165 -4.48 -13.64 -10.34
C VAL A 165 -3.24 -14.46 -10.63
N GLU A 166 -2.52 -14.11 -11.70
CA GLU A 166 -1.22 -14.73 -12.00
C GLU A 166 -0.14 -14.17 -11.06
N VAL A 167 0.56 -15.07 -10.38
CA VAL A 167 1.66 -14.78 -9.44
C VAL A 167 2.80 -15.75 -9.71
N ARG A 168 3.97 -15.25 -10.02
CA ARG A 168 5.18 -16.09 -10.28
C ARG A 168 4.90 -17.24 -11.27
N GLY A 169 4.09 -16.94 -12.32
CA GLY A 169 3.71 -17.92 -13.34
C GLY A 169 2.66 -18.95 -12.92
N LYS A 170 2.02 -18.78 -11.77
CA LYS A 170 0.94 -19.63 -11.27
C LYS A 170 -0.32 -18.80 -11.04
N THR A 171 -1.49 -19.38 -11.29
CA THR A 171 -2.76 -18.76 -10.95
C THR A 171 -3.12 -19.06 -9.51
N VAL A 172 -3.37 -18.02 -8.71
CA VAL A 172 -3.80 -18.12 -7.31
C VAL A 172 -5.11 -17.39 -7.09
N ALA A 173 -5.94 -17.86 -6.17
CA ALA A 173 -7.11 -17.12 -5.73
C ALA A 173 -6.67 -15.88 -4.96
N ALA A 174 -7.18 -14.72 -5.33
CA ALA A 174 -6.87 -13.45 -4.72
C ALA A 174 -8.13 -12.74 -4.24
N THR A 175 -8.03 -12.01 -3.13
CA THR A 175 -9.08 -11.10 -2.65
C THR A 175 -8.73 -9.68 -3.04
N GLY A 176 -9.68 -8.98 -3.65
CA GLY A 176 -9.52 -7.60 -4.09
C GLY A 176 -9.92 -6.59 -3.04
N LEU A 177 -9.18 -5.48 -2.98
CA LEU A 177 -9.60 -4.23 -2.37
C LEU A 177 -9.69 -3.17 -3.45
N ARG A 178 -10.87 -2.56 -3.59
CA ARG A 178 -11.11 -1.46 -4.52
C ARG A 178 -10.95 -0.14 -3.80
N ILE A 179 -10.07 0.70 -4.31
CA ILE A 179 -9.82 2.07 -3.84
C ILE A 179 -10.40 3.02 -4.89
N THR A 180 -11.39 3.81 -4.49
CA THR A 180 -11.98 4.88 -5.30
C THR A 180 -11.68 6.24 -4.67
N GLY A 181 -11.83 7.34 -5.45
CA GLY A 181 -11.45 8.69 -5.05
C GLY A 181 -10.35 9.27 -5.95
N PRO A 182 -9.23 8.57 -6.21
CA PRO A 182 -8.34 8.96 -7.30
C PRO A 182 -9.05 9.04 -8.65
N ALA A 183 -8.45 9.78 -9.60
CA ALA A 183 -9.00 9.96 -10.93
C ALA A 183 -9.36 8.63 -11.64
N GLN A 184 -8.62 7.56 -11.32
CA GLN A 184 -8.89 6.21 -11.79
C GLN A 184 -8.97 5.26 -10.59
N PRO A 185 -10.00 4.41 -10.52
CA PRO A 185 -10.10 3.39 -9.48
C PRO A 185 -8.94 2.41 -9.55
N ILE A 186 -8.49 1.96 -8.38
CA ILE A 186 -7.43 0.96 -8.24
C ILE A 186 -8.03 -0.27 -7.57
N THR A 187 -7.75 -1.46 -8.09
CA THR A 187 -8.03 -2.72 -7.38
C THR A 187 -6.71 -3.37 -7.01
N VAL A 188 -6.49 -3.56 -5.71
CA VAL A 188 -5.28 -4.20 -5.16
C VAL A 188 -5.63 -5.64 -4.81
N TRP A 189 -4.78 -6.59 -5.20
CA TRP A 189 -5.00 -8.01 -5.04
C TRP A 189 -4.09 -8.60 -3.96
N TYR A 190 -4.68 -9.35 -3.03
CA TYR A 190 -3.98 -10.02 -1.94
C TYR A 190 -4.21 -11.53 -1.99
N SER A 191 -3.17 -12.30 -1.66
CA SER A 191 -3.25 -13.75 -1.48
C SER A 191 -4.08 -14.10 -0.23
N SER A 192 -4.38 -15.38 -0.04
CA SER A 192 -5.02 -15.90 1.18
C SER A 192 -4.19 -15.67 2.45
N GLN A 193 -2.88 -15.45 2.32
CA GLN A 193 -2.00 -15.09 3.43
C GLN A 193 -1.83 -13.57 3.63
N GLY A 194 -2.55 -12.75 2.86
CA GLY A 194 -2.46 -11.29 2.94
C GLY A 194 -1.24 -10.70 2.21
N GLU A 195 -0.49 -11.47 1.41
CA GLU A 195 0.59 -10.92 0.58
C GLU A 195 -0.03 -10.07 -0.54
N TRP A 196 0.50 -8.86 -0.76
CA TRP A 196 0.16 -8.05 -1.91
C TRP A 196 0.74 -8.67 -3.19
N ILE A 197 -0.13 -9.14 -4.09
CA ILE A 197 0.27 -9.95 -5.26
C ILE A 197 -0.07 -9.32 -6.61
N GLY A 198 -0.82 -8.22 -6.61
CA GLY A 198 -1.17 -7.56 -7.86
C GLY A 198 -1.92 -6.26 -7.67
N LEU A 199 -2.07 -5.55 -8.78
CA LEU A 199 -2.86 -4.34 -8.87
C LEU A 199 -3.45 -4.24 -10.28
N ASP A 200 -4.68 -3.78 -10.38
CA ASP A 200 -5.32 -3.39 -11.64
C ASP A 200 -5.88 -1.98 -11.54
N SER A 201 -5.71 -1.19 -12.59
CA SER A 201 -6.27 0.14 -12.73
C SER A 201 -6.55 0.44 -14.20
N THR A 202 -7.22 1.54 -14.46
CA THR A 202 -7.39 2.10 -15.80
C THR A 202 -6.52 3.34 -15.92
N VAL A 203 -5.88 3.55 -17.06
CA VAL A 203 -5.12 4.76 -17.35
C VAL A 203 -5.77 5.52 -18.50
N ALA A 204 -5.18 6.65 -18.92
CA ALA A 204 -5.68 7.47 -20.02
C ALA A 204 -6.05 6.64 -21.26
N GLY A 205 -7.18 6.99 -21.90
CA GLY A 205 -7.72 6.26 -23.05
C GLY A 205 -8.43 4.95 -22.70
N GLY A 206 -8.74 4.71 -21.40
CA GLY A 206 -9.46 3.50 -20.97
C GLY A 206 -8.61 2.22 -20.99
N ARG A 207 -7.29 2.34 -21.10
CA ARG A 207 -6.38 1.21 -21.17
C ARG A 207 -6.18 0.57 -19.79
N LYS A 208 -6.08 -0.76 -19.75
CA LYS A 208 -5.89 -1.50 -18.50
C LYS A 208 -4.41 -1.56 -18.12
N LEU A 209 -4.06 -0.98 -16.96
CA LEU A 209 -2.77 -1.16 -16.31
C LEU A 209 -2.88 -2.31 -15.30
N SER A 210 -1.94 -3.25 -15.35
CA SER A 210 -1.91 -4.38 -14.42
C SER A 210 -0.51 -4.59 -13.86
N TYR A 211 -0.41 -4.85 -12.56
CA TYR A 211 0.81 -5.32 -11.90
C TYR A 211 0.65 -6.77 -11.50
N ARG A 212 1.65 -7.59 -11.81
CA ARG A 212 1.69 -9.02 -11.48
C ARG A 212 3.02 -9.36 -10.80
N LEU A 213 2.95 -9.95 -9.62
CA LEU A 213 4.12 -10.30 -8.81
C LEU A 213 4.94 -11.41 -9.50
N GLN A 214 6.25 -11.18 -9.55
CA GLN A 214 7.23 -12.08 -10.20
C GLN A 214 7.88 -13.05 -9.21
#